data_3d78b2d78cfa54a4c63f6e4ba6783c09
#
_entry.id   3d78b2d78cfa54a4c63f6e4ba6783c09
#
_cell.length_a   1.000
_cell.length_b   1.000
_cell.length_c   1.000
_cell.angle_alpha   90.00
_cell.angle_beta   90.00
_cell.angle_gamma   90.00
#
_symmetry.space_group_name_H-M   'P 1'
#
loop_
_entity.id
_entity.type
_entity.pdbx_description
1 polymer ?
#
loop_
_entity_poly.entity_id
_entity_poly.type
_entity_poly.pdbx_seq_one_letter_code
_entity_poly.pdbx_strand_id
1 'polypeptide(L)'
;IAVPISAPFKMALVASSDYLAQYGSPKNIDDLQQHRLIGAKLSAEHGTEMQWEFKYKKELITFTPKSQFSINNHLRLQAVSDGLGIAWIAHMSVADALNSGHLVELLPEYAITYEPFYLYY
;
A
#
# COMPACT_ATOMS: atom_id res chain seq x y z
N ILE A 1 5.41 16.58 28.86
CA ILE A 1 4.16 15.88 28.56
C ILE A 1 4.11 15.56 27.07
N ALA A 2 3.76 14.35 26.74
CA ALA A 2 3.56 13.92 25.35
C ALA A 2 2.07 13.82 25.06
N VAL A 3 1.63 14.48 24.02
CA VAL A 3 0.23 14.45 23.59
C VAL A 3 0.17 13.90 22.17
N PRO A 4 -0.60 12.82 21.91
CA PRO A 4 -0.72 12.30 20.55
C PRO A 4 -1.45 13.29 19.65
N ILE A 5 -0.88 13.55 18.48
CA ILE A 5 -1.48 14.46 17.49
C ILE A 5 -2.02 13.71 16.27
N SER A 6 -1.86 12.39 16.24
CA SER A 6 -2.47 11.54 15.22
C SER A 6 -2.73 10.17 15.81
N ALA A 7 -3.69 9.45 15.25
CA ALA A 7 -3.95 8.07 15.61
C ALA A 7 -2.93 7.14 14.93
N PRO A 8 -2.65 5.96 15.50
CA PRO A 8 -1.89 4.95 14.78
C PRO A 8 -2.58 4.64 13.45
N PHE A 9 -1.79 4.40 12.41
CA PHE A 9 -2.36 4.04 11.13
C PHE A 9 -1.64 2.84 10.53
N LYS A 10 -2.37 2.07 9.75
CA LYS A 10 -1.88 0.87 9.10
C LYS A 10 -1.88 1.10 7.60
N MET A 11 -0.83 0.64 6.94
CA MET A 11 -0.80 0.56 5.48
C MET A 11 -1.31 -0.80 5.05
N ALA A 12 -1.93 -0.85 3.88
CA ALA A 12 -2.44 -2.08 3.31
C ALA A 12 -1.96 -2.25 1.88
N LEU A 13 -1.60 -3.47 1.52
CA LEU A 13 -1.31 -3.84 0.15
C LEU A 13 -2.60 -4.40 -0.43
N VAL A 14 -3.12 -3.78 -1.48
CA VAL A 14 -4.45 -4.12 -1.98
C VAL A 14 -4.47 -4.25 -3.51
N ALA A 15 -5.42 -5.07 -3.97
CA ALA A 15 -5.76 -5.19 -5.38
C ALA A 15 -7.25 -5.47 -5.50
N SER A 16 -7.84 -5.19 -6.66
CA SER A 16 -9.24 -5.53 -6.87
C SER A 16 -9.43 -7.03 -7.03
N SER A 17 -10.62 -7.51 -6.69
CA SER A 17 -10.96 -8.92 -6.88
C SER A 17 -10.86 -9.32 -8.35
N ASP A 18 -11.20 -8.42 -9.26
CA ASP A 18 -11.08 -8.67 -10.71
C ASP A 18 -9.64 -8.83 -11.14
N TYR A 19 -8.73 -7.99 -10.61
CA TYR A 19 -7.30 -8.13 -10.89
C TYR A 19 -6.79 -9.49 -10.45
N LEU A 20 -7.16 -9.91 -9.24
CA LEU A 20 -6.70 -11.19 -8.69
C LEU A 20 -7.25 -12.39 -9.44
N ALA A 21 -8.47 -12.27 -9.95
CA ALA A 21 -9.07 -13.33 -10.78
C ALA A 21 -8.29 -13.52 -12.08
N GLN A 22 -7.72 -12.45 -12.62
CA GLN A 22 -6.99 -12.47 -13.89
C GLN A 22 -5.51 -12.82 -13.71
N TYR A 23 -4.85 -12.28 -12.69
CA TYR A 23 -3.39 -12.38 -12.53
C TYR A 23 -2.96 -13.23 -11.33
N GLY A 24 -3.88 -13.60 -10.44
CA GLY A 24 -3.57 -14.34 -9.23
C GLY A 24 -3.06 -13.44 -8.11
N SER A 25 -2.87 -14.03 -6.94
CA SER A 25 -2.40 -13.33 -5.74
C SER A 25 -0.92 -13.60 -5.50
N PRO A 26 -0.13 -12.59 -5.10
CA PRO A 26 1.24 -12.83 -4.67
C PRO A 26 1.23 -13.63 -3.37
N LYS A 27 2.16 -14.57 -3.22
CA LYS A 27 2.28 -15.40 -2.02
C LYS A 27 3.31 -14.86 -1.05
N ASN A 28 4.22 -14.02 -1.54
CA ASN A 28 5.25 -13.38 -0.73
C ASN A 28 5.62 -12.04 -1.37
N ILE A 29 6.52 -11.32 -0.72
CA ILE A 29 6.92 -9.99 -1.20
C ILE A 29 7.66 -10.08 -2.54
N ASP A 30 8.49 -11.11 -2.72
CA ASP A 30 9.23 -11.28 -3.97
C ASP A 30 8.32 -11.48 -5.17
N ASP A 31 7.15 -12.09 -4.99
CA ASP A 31 6.18 -12.27 -6.07
C ASP A 31 5.66 -10.95 -6.63
N LEU A 32 5.76 -9.87 -5.85
CA LEU A 32 5.33 -8.55 -6.31
C LEU A 32 6.09 -8.08 -7.55
N GLN A 33 7.31 -8.57 -7.75
CA GLN A 33 8.11 -8.20 -8.92
C GLN A 33 7.49 -8.68 -10.23
N GLN A 34 6.61 -9.67 -10.17
CA GLN A 34 5.94 -10.25 -11.33
C GLN A 34 4.55 -9.68 -11.57
N HIS A 35 4.11 -8.77 -10.71
CA HIS A 35 2.77 -8.19 -10.78
C HIS A 35 2.80 -6.76 -11.32
N ARG A 36 1.65 -6.28 -11.73
CA ARG A 36 1.46 -4.88 -12.11
C ARG A 36 1.36 -4.05 -10.84
N LEU A 37 2.23 -3.08 -10.71
CA LEU A 37 2.32 -2.27 -9.50
C LEU A 37 1.94 -0.83 -9.80
N ILE A 38 1.17 -0.24 -8.89
CA ILE A 38 0.76 1.16 -8.96
C ILE A 38 1.59 1.92 -7.94
N GLY A 39 2.57 2.66 -8.39
CA GLY A 39 3.45 3.42 -7.53
C GLY A 39 2.94 4.83 -7.25
N ALA A 40 3.58 5.50 -6.32
CA ALA A 40 3.37 6.90 -6.04
C ALA A 40 4.73 7.60 -6.01
N LYS A 41 4.81 8.80 -6.59
CA LYS A 41 6.04 9.59 -6.55
C LYS A 41 6.03 10.47 -5.31
N LEU A 42 7.18 10.54 -4.63
CA LEU A 42 7.36 11.43 -3.49
C LEU A 42 7.44 12.88 -3.93
N SER A 43 7.97 13.12 -5.13
CA SER A 43 8.12 14.45 -5.69
C SER A 43 7.91 14.40 -7.19
N ALA A 44 7.09 15.30 -7.71
CA ALA A 44 6.89 15.43 -9.16
C ALA A 44 8.17 15.86 -9.87
N GLU A 45 9.02 16.65 -9.20
CA GLU A 45 10.24 17.18 -9.80
C GLU A 45 11.33 16.13 -9.94
N HIS A 46 11.46 15.25 -8.94
CA HIS A 46 12.54 14.28 -8.89
C HIS A 46 12.14 12.90 -9.39
N GLY A 47 10.84 12.63 -9.50
CA GLY A 47 10.36 11.35 -9.98
C GLY A 47 10.69 10.15 -9.10
N THR A 48 11.07 10.39 -7.85
CA THR A 48 11.40 9.32 -6.90
C THR A 48 10.13 8.62 -6.46
N GLU A 49 10.09 7.31 -6.63
CA GLU A 49 8.94 6.52 -6.21
C GLU A 49 9.00 6.25 -4.70
N MET A 50 7.81 6.25 -4.06
CA MET A 50 7.69 5.91 -2.66
C MET A 50 8.00 4.45 -2.44
N GLN A 51 8.88 4.15 -1.50
CA GLN A 51 9.17 2.77 -1.12
C GLN A 51 8.02 2.20 -0.31
N TRP A 52 7.73 0.92 -0.56
CA TRP A 52 6.77 0.16 0.23
C TRP A 52 7.51 -0.51 1.38
N GLU A 53 6.87 -0.56 2.54
CA GLU A 53 7.48 -1.11 3.73
C GLU A 53 6.65 -2.25 4.30
N PHE A 54 7.33 -3.33 4.64
CA PHE A 54 6.71 -4.52 5.20
C PHE A 54 7.51 -4.99 6.40
N LYS A 55 6.90 -5.83 7.22
CA LYS A 55 7.56 -6.39 8.39
C LYS A 55 7.40 -7.90 8.40
N TYR A 56 8.51 -8.60 8.58
CA TYR A 56 8.52 -10.05 8.69
C TYR A 56 9.47 -10.47 9.80
N LYS A 57 8.94 -11.21 10.79
CA LYS A 57 9.71 -11.69 11.96
C LYS A 57 10.52 -10.57 12.61
N LYS A 58 9.88 -9.43 12.85
CA LYS A 58 10.47 -8.24 13.48
C LYS A 58 11.50 -7.51 12.62
N GLU A 59 11.70 -7.92 11.38
CA GLU A 59 12.59 -7.23 10.44
C GLU A 59 11.80 -6.36 9.48
N LEU A 60 12.31 -5.14 9.26
CA LEU A 60 11.73 -4.23 8.28
C LEU A 60 12.21 -4.63 6.90
N ILE A 61 11.29 -4.81 5.97
CA ILE A 61 11.58 -5.09 4.57
C ILE A 61 11.11 -3.92 3.74
N THR A 62 12.01 -3.34 2.96
CA THR A 62 11.64 -2.28 2.02
C THR A 62 11.58 -2.84 0.61
N PHE A 63 10.60 -2.37 -0.14
CA PHE A 63 10.40 -2.78 -1.52
C PHE A 63 10.19 -1.54 -2.36
N THR A 64 11.04 -1.35 -3.38
CA THR A 64 10.87 -0.25 -4.32
C THR A 64 10.13 -0.77 -5.54
N PRO A 65 8.87 -0.36 -5.75
CA PRO A 65 8.12 -0.89 -6.87
C PRO A 65 8.71 -0.39 -8.20
N LYS A 66 8.85 -1.32 -9.14
CA LYS A 66 9.09 -0.98 -10.54
C LYS A 66 7.72 -0.84 -11.18
N SER A 67 7.08 0.27 -10.88
CA SER A 67 5.72 0.48 -11.34
C SER A 67 5.69 0.74 -12.84
N GLN A 68 4.66 0.22 -13.51
CA GLN A 68 4.44 0.50 -14.91
C GLN A 68 3.98 1.95 -15.10
N PHE A 69 3.40 2.51 -14.07
CA PHE A 69 3.03 3.92 -14.03
C PHE A 69 2.99 4.40 -12.59
N SER A 70 3.34 5.66 -12.40
CA SER A 70 3.27 6.33 -11.10
C SER A 70 2.27 7.47 -11.21
N ILE A 71 1.32 7.52 -10.29
CA ILE A 71 0.25 8.51 -10.31
C ILE A 71 0.13 9.15 -8.93
N ASN A 72 -0.54 10.31 -8.88
CA ASN A 72 -0.74 11.00 -7.63
C ASN A 72 -1.73 10.24 -6.73
N ASN A 73 -1.79 10.64 -5.46
CA ASN A 73 -2.60 9.94 -4.47
C ASN A 73 -4.09 9.88 -4.79
N HIS A 74 -4.62 10.90 -5.47
CA HIS A 74 -6.05 10.96 -5.81
C HIS A 74 -6.43 9.90 -6.84
N LEU A 75 -5.55 9.66 -7.80
CA LEU A 75 -5.82 8.72 -8.88
C LEU A 75 -5.42 7.29 -8.52
N ARG A 76 -4.58 7.12 -7.51
CA ARG A 76 -4.07 5.81 -7.13
C ARG A 76 -5.17 4.89 -6.62
N LEU A 77 -6.06 5.40 -5.79
CA LEU A 77 -7.19 4.63 -5.29
C LEU A 77 -8.12 4.22 -6.44
N GLN A 78 -8.38 5.16 -7.36
CA GLN A 78 -9.20 4.85 -8.53
C GLN A 78 -8.56 3.77 -9.40
N ALA A 79 -7.25 3.88 -9.62
CA ALA A 79 -6.52 2.90 -10.44
C ALA A 79 -6.59 1.49 -9.86
N VAL A 80 -6.38 1.34 -8.54
CA VAL A 80 -6.43 0.03 -7.92
C VAL A 80 -7.85 -0.52 -7.92
N SER A 81 -8.84 0.34 -7.73
CA SER A 81 -10.25 -0.05 -7.79
C SER A 81 -10.66 -0.51 -9.18
N ASP A 82 -10.06 0.07 -10.21
CA ASP A 82 -10.34 -0.29 -11.61
C ASP A 82 -9.58 -1.55 -12.06
N GLY A 83 -8.82 -2.17 -11.17
CA GLY A 83 -8.12 -3.42 -11.49
C GLY A 83 -6.83 -3.25 -12.27
N LEU A 84 -6.20 -2.08 -12.21
CA LEU A 84 -4.98 -1.81 -12.98
C LEU A 84 -3.72 -2.40 -12.35
N GLY A 85 -3.77 -2.78 -11.08
CA GLY A 85 -2.61 -3.38 -10.42
C GLY A 85 -2.75 -3.45 -8.91
N ILE A 86 -1.61 -3.63 -8.25
CA ILE A 86 -1.49 -3.71 -6.79
C ILE A 86 -0.96 -2.37 -6.28
N ALA A 87 -1.58 -1.86 -5.21
CA ALA A 87 -1.16 -0.60 -4.58
C ALA A 87 -0.93 -0.79 -3.09
N TRP A 88 0.00 -0.01 -2.54
CA TRP A 88 0.27 0.08 -1.10
C TRP A 88 -0.30 1.41 -0.63
N ILE A 89 -1.33 1.36 0.21
CA ILE A 89 -2.14 2.53 0.50
C ILE A 89 -2.63 2.46 1.95
N ALA A 90 -2.97 3.62 2.52
CA ALA A 90 -3.46 3.66 3.90
C ALA A 90 -4.75 2.82 4.03
N HIS A 91 -4.79 1.95 5.03
CA HIS A 91 -5.92 1.04 5.26
C HIS A 91 -7.23 1.82 5.37
N MET A 92 -7.23 2.96 6.06
CA MET A 92 -8.44 3.77 6.25
C MET A 92 -9.03 4.26 4.92
N SER A 93 -8.19 4.44 3.90
CA SER A 93 -8.66 4.89 2.59
C SER A 93 -9.38 3.81 1.80
N VAL A 94 -9.15 2.54 2.15
CA VAL A 94 -9.70 1.39 1.42
C VAL A 94 -10.60 0.52 2.29
N ALA A 95 -10.86 0.91 3.54
CA ALA A 95 -11.61 0.08 4.48
C ALA A 95 -12.98 -0.31 3.95
N ASP A 96 -13.72 0.62 3.38
CA ASP A 96 -15.05 0.33 2.84
C ASP A 96 -14.99 -0.64 1.68
N ALA A 97 -14.01 -0.48 0.79
CA ALA A 97 -13.83 -1.36 -0.36
C ALA A 97 -13.38 -2.76 0.07
N LEU A 98 -12.59 -2.85 1.13
CA LEU A 98 -12.21 -4.15 1.70
C LEU A 98 -13.41 -4.84 2.32
N ASN A 99 -14.26 -4.10 3.03
CA ASN A 99 -15.46 -4.66 3.65
C ASN A 99 -16.46 -5.13 2.62
N SER A 100 -16.57 -4.45 1.49
CA SER A 100 -17.50 -4.83 0.42
C SER A 100 -16.97 -5.98 -0.45
N GLY A 101 -15.67 -6.29 -0.35
CA GLY A 101 -15.04 -7.31 -1.19
C GLY A 101 -14.56 -6.82 -2.54
N HIS A 102 -14.76 -5.55 -2.86
CA HIS A 102 -14.27 -4.98 -4.12
C HIS A 102 -12.75 -4.94 -4.18
N LEU A 103 -12.10 -4.62 -3.05
CA LEU A 103 -10.66 -4.72 -2.89
C LEU A 103 -10.34 -5.84 -1.91
N VAL A 104 -9.18 -6.45 -2.07
CA VAL A 104 -8.68 -7.53 -1.22
C VAL A 104 -7.32 -7.13 -0.68
N GLU A 105 -7.15 -7.29 0.63
CA GLU A 105 -5.84 -7.04 1.25
C GLU A 105 -4.92 -8.23 0.97
N LEU A 106 -3.72 -7.93 0.50
CA LEU A 106 -2.70 -8.92 0.16
C LEU A 106 -1.62 -8.93 1.23
N LEU A 107 -1.09 -10.12 1.52
CA LEU A 107 0.02 -10.30 2.44
C LEU A 107 -0.18 -9.56 3.78
N PRO A 108 -1.35 -9.71 4.42
CA PRO A 108 -1.64 -8.94 5.64
C PRO A 108 -0.66 -9.25 6.79
N GLU A 109 -0.04 -10.42 6.77
CA GLU A 109 0.95 -10.82 7.78
C GLU A 109 2.23 -9.99 7.72
N TYR A 110 2.47 -9.30 6.61
CA TYR A 110 3.64 -8.43 6.46
C TYR A 110 3.31 -6.95 6.66
N ALA A 111 2.05 -6.62 6.94
CA ALA A 111 1.63 -5.23 7.07
C ALA A 111 2.21 -4.57 8.32
N ILE A 112 2.50 -3.28 8.22
CA ILE A 112 3.05 -2.47 9.30
C ILE A 112 2.00 -1.51 9.82
N THR A 113 1.92 -1.37 11.15
CA THR A 113 1.15 -0.32 11.80
C THR A 113 2.13 0.74 12.29
N TYR A 114 1.92 1.97 11.86
CA TYR A 114 2.78 3.09 12.23
C TYR A 114 2.29 3.74 13.50
N GLU A 115 3.24 4.09 14.39
CA GLU A 115 2.93 4.74 15.64
C GLU A 115 2.45 6.17 15.40
N PRO A 116 1.59 6.71 16.31
CA PRO A 116 1.13 8.08 16.16
C PRO A 116 2.24 9.08 16.41
N PHE A 117 2.09 10.26 15.81
CA PHE A 117 2.95 11.39 16.15
C PHE A 117 2.54 11.97 17.49
N TYR A 118 3.50 12.55 18.20
CA TYR A 118 3.28 13.19 19.49
C TYR A 118 3.78 14.63 19.51
N LEU A 119 3.06 15.47 20.21
CA LEU A 119 3.51 16.80 20.55
C LEU A 119 4.11 16.76 21.95
N TYR A 120 5.34 17.25 22.09
CA TYR A 120 6.04 17.30 23.38
C TYR A 120 6.12 18.73 23.90
N TYR A 121 5.81 18.90 25.17
CA TYR A 121 5.99 20.18 25.87
C TYR A 121 6.18 20.00 27.37
#